data_dcfda022beb972b97a3b43a79101237c
#
_entry.id   dcfda022beb972b97a3b43a79101237c
#
_cell.length_a   1.000
_cell.length_b   1.000
_cell.length_c   1.000
_cell.angle_alpha   90.00
_cell.angle_beta   90.00
_cell.angle_gamma   90.00
#
_symmetry.space_group_name_H-M   'P 1'
#
loop_
_entity.id
_entity.type
_entity.pdbx_description
1 polymer ?
#
loop_
_entity_poly.entity_id
_entity_poly.type
_entity_poly.pdbx_seq_one_letter_code
_entity_poly.pdbx_strand_id
1 'polypeptide(L)'
;VANHDQLKAFAISVQLGAYIWTQKTGATQELPQFLFVTERAETIVDAGVIASAISRTRDLVHTPSNIKSPLWVANEAEKIAAENGLEIRVLAGKELTEFGGLRAVGNSSPKPGPRFVEITYHPKGMKKNSGALPHVVIVGKGITFDTGGVSLKRPYDTMMAMKTDMAGSAAALGAISALTHFQPQIQVTVL
;
A
#
# COMPACT_ATOMS: atom_id res chain seq x y z
N VAL A 1 -33.23 9.81 -0.78
CA VAL A 1 -32.34 8.97 -1.62
C VAL A 1 -30.98 9.64 -1.67
N ALA A 2 -29.93 8.98 -1.15
CA ALA A 2 -28.57 9.51 -1.17
C ALA A 2 -28.11 9.75 -2.62
N ASN A 3 -27.37 10.83 -2.88
CA ASN A 3 -26.73 11.00 -4.17
C ASN A 3 -25.56 9.99 -4.33
N HIS A 4 -24.92 9.97 -5.51
CA HIS A 4 -23.84 9.03 -5.83
C HIS A 4 -22.69 9.09 -4.79
N ASP A 5 -22.24 10.29 -4.46
CA ASP A 5 -21.09 10.48 -3.55
C ASP A 5 -21.42 10.11 -2.12
N GLN A 6 -22.66 10.41 -1.66
CA GLN A 6 -23.13 10.01 -0.33
C GLN A 6 -23.23 8.50 -0.20
N LEU A 7 -23.76 7.80 -1.24
CA LEU A 7 -23.85 6.35 -1.25
C LEU A 7 -22.45 5.73 -1.24
N LYS A 8 -21.53 6.25 -2.04
CA LYS A 8 -20.14 5.78 -2.12
C LYS A 8 -19.44 5.94 -0.78
N ALA A 9 -19.52 7.14 -0.18
CA ALA A 9 -18.92 7.42 1.12
C ALA A 9 -19.51 6.53 2.24
N PHE A 10 -20.83 6.33 2.25
CA PHE A 10 -21.51 5.45 3.18
C PHE A 10 -21.01 4.00 3.03
N ALA A 11 -20.99 3.46 1.81
CA ALA A 11 -20.56 2.10 1.55
C ALA A 11 -19.09 1.86 1.93
N ILE A 12 -18.20 2.82 1.67
CA ILE A 12 -16.80 2.78 2.13
C ILE A 12 -16.75 2.75 3.66
N SER A 13 -17.49 3.66 4.32
CA SER A 13 -17.45 3.79 5.78
C SER A 13 -17.95 2.53 6.49
N VAL A 14 -19.01 1.90 5.98
CA VAL A 14 -19.55 0.64 6.52
C VAL A 14 -18.52 -0.48 6.43
N GLN A 15 -17.88 -0.65 5.27
CA GLN A 15 -16.86 -1.69 5.06
C GLN A 15 -15.62 -1.45 5.93
N LEU A 16 -15.18 -0.19 6.03
CA LEU A 16 -14.03 0.16 6.88
C LEU A 16 -14.34 0.07 8.38
N GLY A 17 -15.59 0.28 8.78
CA GLY A 17 -16.06 0.07 10.15
C GLY A 17 -16.05 -1.39 10.59
N ALA A 18 -16.17 -2.31 9.65
CA ALA A 18 -16.06 -3.75 9.89
C ALA A 18 -14.63 -4.29 9.82
N TYR A 19 -13.66 -3.45 9.52
CA TYR A 19 -12.27 -3.87 9.39
C TYR A 19 -11.72 -4.40 10.72
N ILE A 20 -11.18 -5.62 10.69
CA ILE A 20 -10.50 -6.26 11.82
C ILE A 20 -9.13 -6.76 11.34
N TRP A 21 -8.09 -6.41 12.08
CA TRP A 21 -6.77 -6.99 11.90
C TRP A 21 -6.41 -7.85 13.11
N THR A 22 -5.98 -9.06 12.89
CA THR A 22 -5.54 -9.97 13.95
C THR A 22 -4.51 -10.98 13.45
N GLN A 23 -3.59 -11.36 14.33
CA GLN A 23 -2.68 -12.49 14.15
C GLN A 23 -2.93 -13.59 15.19
N LYS A 24 -4.05 -13.52 15.91
CA LYS A 24 -4.45 -14.55 16.86
C LYS A 24 -4.74 -15.86 16.11
N THR A 25 -4.25 -16.97 16.66
CA THR A 25 -4.44 -18.34 16.11
C THR A 25 -5.73 -19.00 16.61
N GLY A 26 -6.49 -18.35 17.49
CA GLY A 26 -7.78 -18.82 18.00
C GLY A 26 -8.95 -18.50 17.07
N ALA A 27 -10.18 -18.71 17.54
CA ALA A 27 -11.38 -18.40 16.78
C ALA A 27 -11.37 -16.94 16.30
N THR A 28 -11.56 -16.75 15.00
CA THR A 28 -11.69 -15.43 14.39
C THR A 28 -13.12 -14.94 14.51
N GLN A 29 -13.30 -13.67 14.77
CA GLN A 29 -14.63 -13.06 14.70
C GLN A 29 -15.11 -13.09 13.26
N GLU A 30 -16.33 -13.57 13.03
CA GLU A 30 -16.96 -13.46 11.72
C GLU A 30 -17.23 -12.00 11.40
N LEU A 31 -16.84 -11.60 10.18
CA LEU A 31 -17.12 -10.24 9.70
C LEU A 31 -18.60 -10.13 9.32
N PRO A 32 -19.27 -9.01 9.65
CA PRO A 32 -20.65 -8.80 9.25
C PRO A 32 -20.75 -8.74 7.72
N GLN A 33 -21.79 -9.35 7.19
CA GLN A 33 -22.15 -9.22 5.78
C GLN A 33 -23.08 -8.01 5.62
N PHE A 34 -22.83 -7.20 4.59
CA PHE A 34 -23.62 -6.02 4.28
C PHE A 34 -24.34 -6.23 2.95
N LEU A 35 -25.66 -6.05 2.96
CA LEU A 35 -26.46 -6.03 1.76
C LEU A 35 -26.91 -4.60 1.45
N PHE A 36 -26.46 -4.08 0.31
CA PHE A 36 -26.89 -2.77 -0.19
C PHE A 36 -28.01 -2.92 -1.20
N VAL A 37 -29.21 -2.43 -0.86
CA VAL A 37 -30.35 -2.41 -1.80
C VAL A 37 -30.33 -1.09 -2.54
N THR A 38 -29.90 -1.10 -3.80
CA THR A 38 -29.73 0.10 -4.61
C THR A 38 -29.77 -0.23 -6.11
N GLU A 39 -30.21 0.70 -6.93
CA GLU A 39 -30.10 0.63 -8.39
C GLU A 39 -28.68 1.02 -8.88
N ARG A 40 -27.82 1.52 -7.99
CA ARG A 40 -26.46 2.00 -8.31
C ARG A 40 -25.42 0.96 -7.91
N ALA A 41 -25.52 -0.25 -8.45
CA ALA A 41 -24.62 -1.35 -8.10
C ALA A 41 -23.13 -1.02 -8.35
N GLU A 42 -22.82 -0.32 -9.44
CA GLU A 42 -21.45 0.09 -9.76
C GLU A 42 -20.82 0.97 -8.67
N THR A 43 -21.62 1.87 -8.06
CA THR A 43 -21.15 2.70 -6.93
C THR A 43 -20.71 1.86 -5.74
N ILE A 44 -21.41 0.75 -5.49
CA ILE A 44 -21.05 -0.17 -4.40
C ILE A 44 -19.77 -0.95 -4.74
N VAL A 45 -19.63 -1.38 -6.00
CA VAL A 45 -18.39 -2.03 -6.47
C VAL A 45 -17.18 -1.10 -6.32
N ASP A 46 -17.30 0.13 -6.79
CA ASP A 46 -16.26 1.17 -6.65
C ASP A 46 -15.90 1.41 -5.18
N ALA A 47 -16.92 1.52 -4.32
CA ALA A 47 -16.72 1.67 -2.88
C ALA A 47 -15.97 0.48 -2.28
N GLY A 48 -16.29 -0.74 -2.73
CA GLY A 48 -15.61 -1.97 -2.33
C GLY A 48 -14.14 -1.98 -2.70
N VAL A 49 -13.79 -1.55 -3.90
CA VAL A 49 -12.39 -1.45 -4.36
C VAL A 49 -11.62 -0.45 -3.50
N ILE A 50 -12.19 0.72 -3.24
CA ILE A 50 -11.55 1.74 -2.38
C ILE A 50 -11.38 1.22 -0.95
N ALA A 51 -12.43 0.63 -0.38
CA ALA A 51 -12.36 0.09 0.98
C ALA A 51 -11.32 -1.04 1.10
N SER A 52 -11.21 -1.90 0.09
CA SER A 52 -10.18 -2.96 0.01
C SER A 52 -8.77 -2.40 -0.07
N ALA A 53 -8.54 -1.35 -0.86
CA ALA A 53 -7.26 -0.67 -0.96
C ALA A 53 -6.85 -0.03 0.38
N ILE A 54 -7.80 0.60 1.08
CA ILE A 54 -7.57 1.17 2.42
C ILE A 54 -7.31 0.07 3.45
N SER A 55 -8.06 -1.03 3.41
CA SER A 55 -7.86 -2.18 4.30
C SER A 55 -6.47 -2.79 4.10
N ARG A 56 -6.05 -2.99 2.85
CA ARG A 56 -4.70 -3.44 2.50
C ARG A 56 -3.61 -2.52 3.06
N THR A 57 -3.81 -1.20 2.94
CA THR A 57 -2.91 -0.21 3.57
C THR A 57 -2.83 -0.42 5.08
N ARG A 58 -3.97 -0.60 5.75
CA ARG A 58 -4.04 -0.86 7.19
C ARG A 58 -3.34 -2.17 7.57
N ASP A 59 -3.51 -3.24 6.80
CA ASP A 59 -2.85 -4.53 7.03
C ASP A 59 -1.33 -4.39 7.00
N LEU A 60 -0.79 -3.69 5.99
CA LEU A 60 0.63 -3.41 5.86
C LEU A 60 1.15 -2.62 7.07
N VAL A 61 0.41 -1.60 7.51
CA VAL A 61 0.79 -0.75 8.65
C VAL A 61 0.70 -1.50 9.97
N HIS A 62 -0.36 -2.30 10.19
CA HIS A 62 -0.57 -3.06 11.43
C HIS A 62 0.44 -4.18 11.63
N THR A 63 0.93 -4.77 10.57
CA THR A 63 1.93 -5.85 10.65
C THR A 63 3.12 -5.43 11.51
N PRO A 64 3.48 -6.20 12.54
CA PRO A 64 4.55 -5.84 13.47
C PRO A 64 5.94 -5.95 12.84
N SER A 65 6.91 -5.21 13.39
CA SER A 65 8.23 -5.03 12.80
C SER A 65 9.11 -6.27 12.81
N ASN A 66 8.82 -7.24 13.70
CA ASN A 66 9.50 -8.54 13.69
C ASN A 66 9.15 -9.39 12.45
N ILE A 67 8.05 -9.09 11.77
CA ILE A 67 7.65 -9.69 10.50
C ILE A 67 8.01 -8.75 9.35
N LYS A 68 7.65 -7.48 9.48
CA LYS A 68 7.75 -6.44 8.46
C LYS A 68 9.20 -5.96 8.28
N SER A 69 10.00 -6.74 7.56
CA SER A 69 11.33 -6.33 7.09
C SER A 69 11.22 -5.62 5.73
N PRO A 70 12.29 -4.94 5.24
CA PRO A 70 12.32 -4.40 3.88
C PRO A 70 12.01 -5.44 2.80
N LEU A 71 12.50 -6.66 2.96
CA LEU A 71 12.19 -7.76 2.04
C LEU A 71 10.71 -8.14 2.10
N TRP A 72 10.12 -8.19 3.29
CA TRP A 72 8.70 -8.50 3.44
C TRP A 72 7.82 -7.47 2.73
N VAL A 73 8.12 -6.16 2.87
CA VAL A 73 7.38 -5.11 2.16
C VAL A 73 7.54 -5.25 0.65
N ALA A 74 8.74 -5.57 0.15
CA ALA A 74 8.97 -5.81 -1.26
C ALA A 74 8.15 -7.02 -1.78
N ASN A 75 8.11 -8.12 -1.02
CA ASN A 75 7.31 -9.30 -1.39
C ASN A 75 5.80 -8.99 -1.41
N GLU A 76 5.30 -8.17 -0.47
CA GLU A 76 3.90 -7.72 -0.52
C GLU A 76 3.63 -6.82 -1.73
N ALA A 77 4.57 -5.96 -2.10
CA ALA A 77 4.49 -5.16 -3.32
C ALA A 77 4.45 -6.03 -4.59
N GLU A 78 5.28 -7.10 -4.65
CA GLU A 78 5.26 -8.08 -5.75
C GLU A 78 3.92 -8.82 -5.85
N LYS A 79 3.32 -9.21 -4.72
CA LYS A 79 1.97 -9.81 -4.69
C LYS A 79 0.93 -8.84 -5.23
N ILE A 80 0.95 -7.58 -4.76
CA ILE A 80 0.03 -6.53 -5.24
C ILE A 80 0.17 -6.35 -6.75
N ALA A 81 1.41 -6.29 -7.26
CA ALA A 81 1.66 -6.13 -8.68
C ALA A 81 1.13 -7.32 -9.48
N ALA A 82 1.38 -8.55 -9.03
CA ALA A 82 0.91 -9.77 -9.69
C ALA A 82 -0.62 -9.87 -9.70
N GLU A 83 -1.29 -9.61 -8.57
CA GLU A 83 -2.75 -9.64 -8.44
C GLU A 83 -3.44 -8.64 -9.37
N ASN A 84 -2.79 -7.51 -9.65
CA ASN A 84 -3.37 -6.40 -10.42
C ASN A 84 -2.77 -6.25 -11.82
N GLY A 85 -1.88 -7.13 -12.26
CA GLY A 85 -1.24 -7.07 -13.58
C GLY A 85 -0.41 -5.80 -13.78
N LEU A 86 0.27 -5.33 -12.73
CA LEU A 86 1.13 -4.15 -12.75
C LEU A 86 2.58 -4.53 -13.07
N GLU A 87 3.32 -3.62 -13.70
CA GLU A 87 4.76 -3.78 -13.88
C GLU A 87 5.48 -3.46 -12.57
N ILE A 88 6.43 -4.30 -12.15
CA ILE A 88 7.20 -4.09 -10.92
C ILE A 88 8.69 -4.31 -11.16
N ARG A 89 9.50 -3.49 -10.49
CA ARG A 89 10.95 -3.62 -10.38
C ARG A 89 11.37 -3.48 -8.91
N VAL A 90 12.14 -4.43 -8.42
CA VAL A 90 12.71 -4.41 -7.07
C VAL A 90 14.22 -4.41 -7.17
N LEU A 91 14.88 -3.39 -6.63
CA LEU A 91 16.33 -3.29 -6.57
C LEU A 91 16.85 -3.63 -5.17
N ALA A 92 17.97 -4.35 -5.12
CA ALA A 92 18.60 -4.80 -3.88
C ALA A 92 20.13 -4.87 -3.99
N GLY A 93 20.83 -4.86 -2.88
CA GLY A 93 22.28 -5.08 -2.81
C GLY A 93 23.07 -4.11 -3.72
N LYS A 94 23.80 -4.64 -4.69
CA LYS A 94 24.65 -3.86 -5.61
C LYS A 94 23.87 -2.92 -6.53
N GLU A 95 22.62 -3.24 -6.86
CA GLU A 95 21.76 -2.40 -7.70
C GLU A 95 21.41 -1.08 -7.04
N LEU A 96 21.58 -0.98 -5.71
CA LEU A 96 21.35 0.24 -4.94
C LEU A 96 22.59 1.15 -4.83
N THR A 97 23.67 0.88 -5.56
CA THR A 97 24.94 1.60 -5.44
C THR A 97 24.77 3.11 -5.61
N GLU A 98 23.95 3.53 -6.59
CA GLU A 98 23.67 4.94 -6.88
C GLU A 98 22.68 5.61 -5.90
N PHE A 99 22.03 4.82 -5.03
CA PHE A 99 21.04 5.31 -4.07
C PHE A 99 21.67 5.55 -2.68
N GLY A 100 22.58 6.51 -2.59
CA GLY A 100 23.37 6.77 -1.38
C GLY A 100 22.55 6.98 -0.11
N GLY A 101 21.50 7.78 -0.17
CA GLY A 101 20.61 8.04 0.98
C GLY A 101 19.86 6.79 1.44
N LEU A 102 19.32 6.03 0.49
CA LEU A 102 18.59 4.78 0.77
C LEU A 102 19.54 3.74 1.41
N ARG A 103 20.75 3.63 0.91
CA ARG A 103 21.79 2.75 1.46
C ARG A 103 22.21 3.18 2.87
N ALA A 104 22.41 4.47 3.08
CA ALA A 104 22.82 4.99 4.40
C ALA A 104 21.80 4.65 5.48
N VAL A 105 20.51 4.87 5.20
CA VAL A 105 19.41 4.50 6.11
C VAL A 105 19.28 2.98 6.21
N GLY A 106 19.30 2.29 5.08
CA GLY A 106 19.08 0.85 4.99
C GLY A 106 20.19 0.00 5.63
N ASN A 107 21.41 0.55 5.82
CA ASN A 107 22.48 -0.14 6.50
C ASN A 107 22.20 -0.41 7.99
N SER A 108 21.21 0.23 8.58
CA SER A 108 20.71 -0.09 9.93
C SER A 108 20.14 -1.52 10.03
N SER A 109 19.74 -2.11 8.90
CA SER A 109 19.23 -3.49 8.82
C SER A 109 19.95 -4.25 7.69
N PRO A 110 21.19 -4.71 7.91
CA PRO A 110 22.00 -5.29 6.84
C PRO A 110 21.48 -6.62 6.31
N LYS A 111 20.65 -7.32 7.07
CA LYS A 111 19.98 -8.57 6.68
C LYS A 111 18.50 -8.52 7.07
N PRO A 112 17.58 -8.49 6.10
CA PRO A 112 17.74 -8.72 4.64
C PRO A 112 18.24 -7.52 3.82
N GLY A 113 18.57 -6.38 4.42
CA GLY A 113 19.04 -5.18 3.75
C GLY A 113 17.93 -4.37 3.07
N PRO A 114 18.25 -3.14 2.59
CA PRO A 114 17.29 -2.25 1.97
C PRO A 114 16.76 -2.75 0.63
N ARG A 115 15.60 -2.24 0.25
CA ARG A 115 14.95 -2.44 -1.05
C ARG A 115 14.52 -1.11 -1.63
N PHE A 116 14.61 -0.98 -2.94
CA PHE A 116 13.89 0.04 -3.71
C PHE A 116 12.85 -0.68 -4.55
N VAL A 117 11.60 -0.26 -4.44
CA VAL A 117 10.47 -0.85 -5.16
C VAL A 117 9.88 0.20 -6.08
N GLU A 118 9.68 -0.17 -7.34
CA GLU A 118 9.02 0.65 -8.35
C GLU A 118 7.88 -0.16 -8.96
N ILE A 119 6.66 0.35 -8.87
CA ILE A 119 5.48 -0.27 -9.50
C ILE A 119 4.87 0.73 -10.47
N THR A 120 4.57 0.26 -11.69
CA THR A 120 3.99 1.11 -12.71
C THR A 120 2.66 0.55 -13.21
N TYR A 121 1.64 1.41 -13.21
CA TYR A 121 0.36 1.22 -13.87
C TYR A 121 0.41 1.87 -15.27
N HIS A 122 0.05 1.09 -16.27
CA HIS A 122 -0.14 1.56 -17.64
C HIS A 122 -1.63 1.42 -18.01
N PRO A 123 -2.28 2.48 -18.53
CA PRO A 123 -3.67 2.38 -18.98
C PRO A 123 -3.79 1.39 -20.14
N LYS A 124 -4.91 0.68 -20.21
CA LYS A 124 -5.20 -0.26 -21.32
C LYS A 124 -5.28 0.46 -22.65
N GLY A 125 -4.81 -0.20 -23.72
CA GLY A 125 -4.87 0.32 -25.09
C GLY A 125 -3.71 1.25 -25.48
N MET A 126 -2.80 1.56 -24.57
CA MET A 126 -1.61 2.34 -24.91
C MET A 126 -0.49 1.50 -25.52
N LYS A 127 0.12 2.03 -26.57
CA LYS A 127 1.43 1.56 -27.02
C LYS A 127 2.47 2.10 -26.04
N LYS A 128 3.43 1.28 -25.64
CA LYS A 128 4.51 1.55 -24.68
C LYS A 128 5.33 2.85 -24.94
N ASN A 129 5.12 3.51 -26.09
CA ASN A 129 5.83 4.71 -26.55
C ASN A 129 4.90 5.86 -27.00
N SER A 130 3.63 5.86 -26.62
CA SER A 130 2.76 7.01 -26.93
C SER A 130 3.05 8.14 -25.92
N GLY A 131 4.02 8.99 -26.28
CA GLY A 131 4.53 10.11 -25.47
C GLY A 131 3.55 11.24 -25.16
N ALA A 132 2.26 10.94 -24.99
CA ALA A 132 1.20 11.95 -24.89
C ALA A 132 0.37 11.88 -23.60
N LEU A 133 0.61 10.90 -22.68
CA LEU A 133 -0.17 10.87 -21.44
C LEU A 133 0.56 11.49 -20.27
N PRO A 134 -0.18 12.15 -19.37
CA PRO A 134 0.38 12.57 -18.10
C PRO A 134 0.94 11.39 -17.32
N HIS A 135 2.13 11.59 -16.74
CA HIS A 135 2.76 10.61 -15.86
C HIS A 135 2.82 11.16 -14.44
N VAL A 136 2.20 10.47 -13.51
CA VAL A 136 2.20 10.82 -12.09
C VAL A 136 3.14 9.86 -11.36
N VAL A 137 4.06 10.42 -10.57
CA VAL A 137 4.93 9.66 -9.69
C VAL A 137 4.55 9.93 -8.25
N ILE A 138 4.27 8.85 -7.49
CA ILE A 138 3.96 8.89 -6.07
C ILE A 138 5.12 8.27 -5.31
N VAL A 139 5.71 9.04 -4.39
CA VAL A 139 6.83 8.56 -3.57
C VAL A 139 6.35 8.31 -2.15
N GLY A 140 6.48 7.07 -1.68
CA GLY A 140 6.08 6.64 -0.35
C GLY A 140 7.25 6.38 0.58
N LYS A 141 7.26 6.98 1.78
CA LYS A 141 8.24 6.64 2.82
C LYS A 141 8.07 5.19 3.25
N GLY A 142 9.13 4.37 3.15
CA GLY A 142 9.12 2.93 3.40
C GLY A 142 10.04 2.50 4.56
N ILE A 143 10.20 3.29 5.61
CA ILE A 143 11.00 2.91 6.78
C ILE A 143 10.25 1.89 7.62
N THR A 144 10.66 0.64 7.60
CA THR A 144 9.92 -0.47 8.24
C THR A 144 9.88 -0.38 9.76
N PHE A 145 10.89 0.25 10.37
CA PHE A 145 10.88 0.62 11.79
C PHE A 145 11.96 1.67 12.08
N ASP A 146 11.59 2.77 12.73
CA ASP A 146 12.52 3.84 13.09
C ASP A 146 12.76 3.89 14.60
N THR A 147 13.94 3.44 15.04
CA THR A 147 14.39 3.51 16.44
C THR A 147 14.97 4.87 16.82
N GLY A 148 15.25 5.75 15.85
CA GLY A 148 15.98 6.99 16.04
C GLY A 148 17.50 6.86 15.89
N GLY A 149 18.06 5.64 15.85
CA GLY A 149 19.50 5.39 15.73
C GLY A 149 20.27 5.81 16.99
N VAL A 150 21.39 6.52 16.83
CA VAL A 150 22.22 7.02 17.94
C VAL A 150 21.41 7.93 18.88
N SER A 151 20.53 8.78 18.32
CA SER A 151 19.52 9.52 19.08
C SER A 151 18.27 8.66 19.26
N LEU A 152 18.35 7.67 20.14
CA LEU A 152 17.28 6.73 20.38
C LEU A 152 15.98 7.44 20.79
N LYS A 153 14.86 7.09 20.12
CA LYS A 153 13.54 7.67 20.41
C LYS A 153 13.10 7.37 21.84
N ARG A 154 12.68 8.42 22.54
CA ARG A 154 12.12 8.34 23.88
C ARG A 154 10.89 9.25 23.98
N PRO A 155 9.87 8.93 24.80
CA PRO A 155 9.70 7.67 25.55
C PRO A 155 9.54 6.46 24.64
N TYR A 156 9.69 5.23 25.14
CA TYR A 156 9.60 4.00 24.37
C TYR A 156 8.25 3.80 23.67
N ASP A 157 7.16 4.33 24.22
CA ASP A 157 5.85 4.29 23.58
C ASP A 157 5.86 4.96 22.20
N THR A 158 6.60 6.06 22.06
CA THR A 158 6.80 6.71 20.77
C THR A 158 7.56 5.80 19.81
N MET A 159 8.59 5.10 20.28
CA MET A 159 9.33 4.16 19.45
C MET A 159 8.48 2.97 19.02
N MET A 160 7.66 2.40 19.92
CA MET A 160 6.77 1.26 19.60
C MET A 160 5.80 1.58 18.47
N ALA A 161 5.36 2.84 18.36
CA ALA A 161 4.50 3.30 17.28
C ALA A 161 5.22 3.33 15.91
N MET A 162 6.55 3.30 15.85
CA MET A 162 7.33 3.44 14.63
C MET A 162 7.24 2.26 13.67
N LYS A 163 6.53 1.19 14.01
CA LYS A 163 6.08 0.21 13.01
C LYS A 163 5.23 0.84 11.90
N THR A 164 4.69 2.03 12.14
CA THR A 164 3.89 2.80 11.18
C THR A 164 4.72 3.70 10.27
N ASP A 165 6.04 3.75 10.42
CA ASP A 165 6.91 4.70 9.70
C ASP A 165 7.05 4.39 8.20
N MET A 166 6.43 3.32 7.74
CA MET A 166 6.25 2.94 6.35
C MET A 166 4.81 3.19 5.83
N ALA A 167 3.97 3.92 6.58
CA ALA A 167 2.58 4.16 6.18
C ALA A 167 2.45 4.90 4.84
N GLY A 168 3.42 5.76 4.49
CA GLY A 168 3.48 6.42 3.19
C GLY A 168 3.59 5.44 2.02
N SER A 169 4.52 4.47 2.10
CA SER A 169 4.64 3.41 1.09
C SER A 169 3.42 2.49 1.08
N ALA A 170 2.86 2.16 2.26
CA ALA A 170 1.64 1.35 2.34
C ALA A 170 0.44 2.04 1.66
N ALA A 171 0.29 3.36 1.85
CA ALA A 171 -0.76 4.14 1.19
C ALA A 171 -0.57 4.17 -0.34
N ALA A 172 0.67 4.33 -0.80
CA ALA A 172 1.00 4.30 -2.22
C ALA A 172 0.71 2.92 -2.85
N LEU A 173 1.08 1.83 -2.16
CA LEU A 173 0.75 0.45 -2.57
C LEU A 173 -0.76 0.19 -2.58
N GLY A 174 -1.49 0.67 -1.58
CA GLY A 174 -2.95 0.61 -1.56
C GLY A 174 -3.57 1.36 -2.74
N ALA A 175 -3.13 2.59 -2.99
CA ALA A 175 -3.65 3.41 -4.08
C ALA A 175 -3.43 2.76 -5.45
N ILE A 176 -2.20 2.29 -5.75
CA ILE A 176 -1.91 1.71 -7.07
C ILE A 176 -2.68 0.40 -7.31
N SER A 177 -2.99 -0.36 -6.25
CA SER A 177 -3.78 -1.59 -6.35
C SER A 177 -5.21 -1.37 -6.88
N ALA A 178 -5.77 -0.16 -6.70
CA ALA A 178 -7.11 0.19 -7.16
C ALA A 178 -7.15 0.69 -8.62
N LEU A 179 -6.03 1.11 -9.20
CA LEU A 179 -6.00 1.78 -10.51
C LEU A 179 -6.48 0.88 -11.66
N THR A 180 -6.21 -0.42 -11.59
CA THR A 180 -6.64 -1.37 -12.63
C THR A 180 -8.16 -1.53 -12.73
N HIS A 181 -8.89 -1.22 -11.66
CA HIS A 181 -10.36 -1.15 -11.68
C HIS A 181 -10.85 0.16 -12.31
N PHE A 182 -10.33 1.32 -11.86
CA PHE A 182 -10.78 2.63 -12.34
C PHE A 182 -10.26 3.00 -13.72
N GLN A 183 -9.18 2.38 -14.17
CA GLN A 183 -8.54 2.55 -15.49
C GLN A 183 -8.35 4.02 -15.91
N PRO A 184 -7.77 4.88 -15.06
CA PRO A 184 -7.52 6.26 -15.44
C PRO A 184 -6.57 6.32 -16.64
N GLN A 185 -6.80 7.30 -17.53
CA GLN A 185 -6.00 7.50 -18.75
C GLN A 185 -4.71 8.30 -18.47
N ILE A 186 -3.97 7.86 -17.45
CA ILE A 186 -2.66 8.40 -17.04
C ILE A 186 -1.73 7.23 -16.71
N GLN A 187 -0.44 7.42 -16.87
CA GLN A 187 0.55 6.50 -16.31
C GLN A 187 0.80 6.88 -14.84
N VAL A 188 0.88 5.89 -13.97
CA VAL A 188 1.21 6.10 -12.55
C VAL A 188 2.36 5.20 -12.16
N THR A 189 3.39 5.79 -11.57
CA THR A 189 4.49 5.04 -10.95
C THR A 189 4.52 5.33 -9.46
N VAL A 190 4.66 4.28 -8.66
CA VAL A 190 4.85 4.34 -7.20
C VAL A 190 6.28 3.92 -6.89
N LEU A 191 6.96 4.71 -6.05
CA LEU A 191 8.31 4.46 -5.57
C LEU A 191 8.32 4.29 -4.06
#